data_f7b2a3321c65114aafda424e3230f7c1
#
_entry.id   f7b2a3321c65114aafda424e3230f7c1
#
_cell.length_a   1.000
_cell.length_b   1.000
_cell.length_c   1.000
_cell.angle_alpha   90.00
_cell.angle_beta   90.00
_cell.angle_gamma   90.00
#
_symmetry.space_group_name_H-M   'P 1'
#
loop_
_entity.id
_entity.type
_entity.pdbx_description
1 polymer ?
#
loop_
_entity_poly.entity_id
_entity_poly.type
_entity_poly.pdbx_seq_one_letter_code
_entity_poly.pdbx_strand_id
1 'polypeptide(L)'
;AVIDSGIYPHIDFKNRIVAFKDFVNGRKNAYDDCGHGTHVSGIIAGSGYASHGRIKGICPAASLAGIKVLDRLGNGRIENVLDAAGWIISHQKDLNIRVVNISFGATTFGEKENLIALEKAIEKLWDNNIIVVAAAGNEGPGRQTVAIPGTCKKIITVGSPDGKDFYSGRGPTSECIVKPELIVNGSYIRSCNNSVSGYSVKSGTSMSAPVVSGAIADVLIKKDMSPKE
;
A
#
# COMPACT_ATOMS: atom_id res chain seq x y z
N ALA A 1 5.57 2.49 5.75
CA ALA A 1 5.35 3.53 4.75
C ALA A 1 4.18 3.14 3.84
N VAL A 2 3.43 4.11 3.36
CA VAL A 2 2.32 3.94 2.40
C VAL A 2 2.66 4.74 1.15
N ILE A 3 2.97 4.04 0.05
CA ILE A 3 3.19 4.64 -1.26
C ILE A 3 1.82 4.70 -1.95
N ASP A 4 1.25 5.93 -2.11
CA ASP A 4 -0.13 6.10 -2.59
C ASP A 4 -0.40 7.56 -3.01
N SER A 5 -1.66 8.00 -2.97
CA SER A 5 -2.11 9.37 -3.29
C SER A 5 -1.80 10.41 -2.20
N GLY A 6 -1.18 10.02 -1.10
CA GLY A 6 -0.89 10.85 0.05
C GLY A 6 -1.54 10.33 1.32
N ILE A 7 -1.55 11.17 2.36
CA ILE A 7 -2.21 10.89 3.64
C ILE A 7 -2.79 12.20 4.19
N TYR A 8 -4.09 12.22 4.42
CA TYR A 8 -4.76 13.35 5.07
C TYR A 8 -4.56 13.27 6.58
N PRO A 9 -4.35 14.39 7.31
CA PRO A 9 -4.20 14.41 8.77
C PRO A 9 -5.53 14.13 9.48
N HIS A 10 -6.07 12.92 9.28
CA HIS A 10 -7.29 12.47 9.93
C HIS A 10 -7.08 12.29 11.44
N ILE A 11 -8.09 12.62 12.26
CA ILE A 11 -7.96 12.58 13.72
C ILE A 11 -7.59 11.19 14.25
N ASP A 12 -7.93 10.12 13.54
CA ASP A 12 -7.55 8.76 13.89
C ASP A 12 -6.04 8.50 13.81
N PHE A 13 -5.31 9.32 13.08
CA PHE A 13 -3.84 9.20 13.02
C PHE A 13 -3.15 10.01 14.12
N LYS A 14 -3.76 11.09 14.62
CA LYS A 14 -3.15 12.01 15.62
C LYS A 14 -1.70 12.36 15.22
N ASN A 15 -0.75 12.15 16.13
CA ASN A 15 0.67 12.45 15.94
C ASN A 15 1.46 11.28 15.31
N ARG A 16 0.79 10.30 14.70
CA ARG A 16 1.44 9.10 14.15
C ARG A 16 1.81 9.19 12.68
N ILE A 17 1.49 10.30 11.99
CA ILE A 17 2.08 10.62 10.69
C ILE A 17 3.46 11.22 10.98
N VAL A 18 4.50 10.39 10.95
CA VAL A 18 5.87 10.77 11.35
C VAL A 18 6.69 11.33 10.19
N ALA A 19 6.27 11.06 8.96
CA ALA A 19 6.89 11.59 7.75
C ALA A 19 5.88 11.73 6.62
N PHE A 20 6.14 12.71 5.75
CA PHE A 20 5.41 12.88 4.49
C PHE A 20 6.36 13.32 3.40
N LYS A 21 6.28 12.67 2.24
CA LYS A 21 7.04 13.03 1.05
C LYS A 21 6.12 13.06 -0.17
N ASP A 22 6.13 14.17 -0.89
CA ASP A 22 5.31 14.40 -2.09
C ASP A 22 6.21 14.46 -3.33
N PHE A 23 6.10 13.49 -4.21
CA PHE A 23 6.79 13.41 -5.50
C PHE A 23 5.95 13.94 -6.67
N VAL A 24 4.70 14.36 -6.40
CA VAL A 24 3.79 14.88 -7.44
C VAL A 24 3.84 16.39 -7.51
N ASN A 25 3.66 17.07 -6.36
CA ASN A 25 3.58 18.53 -6.29
C ASN A 25 4.67 19.17 -5.41
N GLY A 26 5.49 18.37 -4.73
CA GLY A 26 6.58 18.84 -3.87
C GLY A 26 6.12 19.52 -2.57
N ARG A 27 4.87 19.33 -2.13
CA ARG A 27 4.36 19.94 -0.89
C ARG A 27 4.98 19.28 0.34
N LYS A 28 5.24 20.09 1.37
CA LYS A 28 5.87 19.61 2.62
C LYS A 28 4.87 19.06 3.64
N ASN A 29 3.66 19.64 3.70
CA ASN A 29 2.64 19.24 4.66
C ASN A 29 1.84 18.05 4.14
N ALA A 30 1.50 17.12 5.01
CA ALA A 30 0.69 15.95 4.67
C ALA A 30 -0.69 16.36 4.16
N TYR A 31 -1.08 15.79 3.04
CA TYR A 31 -2.40 15.93 2.43
C TYR A 31 -2.69 14.75 1.52
N ASP A 32 -3.97 14.60 1.16
CA ASP A 32 -4.43 13.61 0.19
C ASP A 32 -5.63 14.19 -0.56
N ASP A 33 -5.44 14.54 -1.81
CA ASP A 33 -6.46 15.15 -2.66
C ASP A 33 -7.28 14.12 -3.47
N CYS A 34 -6.93 12.84 -3.37
CA CYS A 34 -7.65 11.69 -3.92
C CYS A 34 -8.47 10.96 -2.84
N GLY A 35 -7.89 10.81 -1.64
CA GLY A 35 -8.47 10.10 -0.50
C GLY A 35 -8.24 8.60 -0.50
N HIS A 36 -7.52 8.04 -1.50
CA HIS A 36 -7.22 6.62 -1.55
C HIS A 36 -6.15 6.23 -0.52
N GLY A 37 -5.03 6.96 -0.47
CA GLY A 37 -3.95 6.68 0.47
C GLY A 37 -4.36 6.87 1.93
N THR A 38 -5.25 7.84 2.21
CA THR A 38 -5.83 8.02 3.56
C THR A 38 -6.68 6.82 3.96
N HIS A 39 -7.48 6.29 3.04
CA HIS A 39 -8.30 5.10 3.28
C HIS A 39 -7.42 3.88 3.56
N VAL A 40 -6.40 3.63 2.74
CA VAL A 40 -5.39 2.59 2.91
C VAL A 40 -4.69 2.73 4.27
N SER A 41 -4.21 3.93 4.62
CA SER A 41 -3.56 4.22 5.90
C SER A 41 -4.48 3.96 7.09
N GLY A 42 -5.78 4.25 6.95
CA GLY A 42 -6.79 3.98 7.96
C GLY A 42 -6.99 2.48 8.22
N ILE A 43 -6.94 1.63 7.17
CA ILE A 43 -7.00 0.17 7.31
C ILE A 43 -5.76 -0.34 8.07
N ILE A 44 -4.58 0.21 7.79
CA ILE A 44 -3.35 -0.16 8.50
C ILE A 44 -3.41 0.26 9.97
N ALA A 45 -3.66 1.55 10.23
CA ALA A 45 -3.33 2.16 11.52
C ALA A 45 -4.37 3.15 12.08
N GLY A 46 -5.59 3.20 11.56
CA GLY A 46 -6.65 4.03 12.13
C GLY A 46 -6.90 3.68 13.60
N SER A 47 -6.90 4.67 14.50
CA SER A 47 -7.17 4.42 15.93
C SER A 47 -8.63 4.16 16.23
N GLY A 48 -9.53 4.55 15.33
CA GLY A 48 -10.98 4.52 15.55
C GLY A 48 -11.48 5.62 16.47
N TYR A 49 -10.68 6.62 16.76
CA TYR A 49 -11.05 7.70 17.67
C TYR A 49 -12.33 8.40 17.25
N ALA A 50 -12.44 8.81 15.98
CA ALA A 50 -13.63 9.50 15.46
C ALA A 50 -14.88 8.60 15.44
N SER A 51 -14.71 7.28 15.43
CA SER A 51 -15.81 6.31 15.43
C SER A 51 -16.11 5.71 16.83
N HIS A 52 -15.52 6.25 17.89
CA HIS A 52 -15.62 5.70 19.25
C HIS A 52 -15.23 4.20 19.30
N GLY A 53 -14.16 3.84 18.58
CA GLY A 53 -13.59 2.50 18.55
C GLY A 53 -14.27 1.51 17.59
N ARG A 54 -15.31 1.91 16.86
CA ARG A 54 -16.06 1.01 15.95
C ARG A 54 -15.33 0.72 14.64
N ILE A 55 -14.53 1.67 14.14
CA ILE A 55 -13.77 1.54 12.89
C ILE A 55 -12.30 1.71 13.24
N LYS A 56 -11.59 0.60 13.41
CA LYS A 56 -10.17 0.56 13.74
C LYS A 56 -9.37 -0.06 12.61
N GLY A 57 -8.15 0.41 12.43
CA GLY A 57 -7.13 -0.27 11.64
C GLY A 57 -6.59 -1.51 12.34
N ILE A 58 -5.84 -2.30 11.61
CA ILE A 58 -5.29 -3.59 12.09
C ILE A 58 -4.20 -3.35 13.15
N CYS A 59 -3.36 -2.34 12.96
CA CYS A 59 -2.27 -1.98 13.90
C CYS A 59 -2.38 -0.50 14.32
N PRO A 60 -3.29 -0.14 15.23
CA PRO A 60 -3.50 1.25 15.65
C PRO A 60 -2.30 1.90 16.34
N ALA A 61 -1.31 1.11 16.75
CA ALA A 61 -0.07 1.59 17.37
C ALA A 61 1.01 1.97 16.33
N ALA A 62 0.87 1.54 15.07
CA ALA A 62 1.87 1.82 14.05
C ALA A 62 1.97 3.31 13.72
N SER A 63 3.20 3.79 13.51
CA SER A 63 3.49 5.07 12.88
C SER A 63 3.38 4.96 11.36
N LEU A 64 3.09 6.07 10.70
CA LEU A 64 2.83 6.16 9.27
C LEU A 64 3.78 7.15 8.61
N ALA A 65 4.40 6.73 7.51
CA ALA A 65 5.07 7.61 6.56
C ALA A 65 4.25 7.65 5.27
N GLY A 66 3.67 8.79 4.94
CA GLY A 66 2.89 8.99 3.72
C GLY A 66 3.80 9.38 2.56
N ILE A 67 3.81 8.58 1.48
CA ILE A 67 4.62 8.82 0.28
C ILE A 67 3.69 9.00 -0.90
N LYS A 68 3.51 10.27 -1.30
CA LYS A 68 2.60 10.61 -2.39
C LYS A 68 3.29 10.47 -3.74
N VAL A 69 2.81 9.53 -4.54
CA VAL A 69 3.23 9.27 -5.93
C VAL A 69 2.06 9.36 -6.91
N LEU A 70 0.82 9.33 -6.42
CA LEU A 70 -0.39 9.43 -7.21
C LEU A 70 -1.02 10.81 -7.08
N ASP A 71 -1.56 11.33 -8.18
CA ASP A 71 -2.26 12.61 -8.24
C ASP A 71 -3.70 12.53 -7.68
N ARG A 72 -4.47 13.61 -7.83
CA ARG A 72 -5.87 13.71 -7.36
C ARG A 72 -6.84 12.75 -8.06
N LEU A 73 -6.46 12.21 -9.22
CA LEU A 73 -7.24 11.24 -9.99
C LEU A 73 -6.79 9.79 -9.75
N GLY A 74 -5.74 9.59 -8.92
CA GLY A 74 -5.14 8.29 -8.69
C GLY A 74 -4.15 7.85 -9.76
N ASN A 75 -3.74 8.76 -10.66
CA ASN A 75 -2.72 8.48 -11.68
C ASN A 75 -1.33 8.77 -11.11
N GLY A 76 -0.34 7.98 -11.50
CA GLY A 76 1.05 8.16 -11.12
C GLY A 76 2.02 7.91 -12.25
N ARG A 77 3.23 8.46 -12.10
CA ARG A 77 4.34 8.22 -13.01
C ARG A 77 5.28 7.20 -12.37
N ILE A 78 5.86 6.33 -13.17
CA ILE A 78 6.80 5.30 -12.69
C ILE A 78 8.00 5.96 -12.01
N GLU A 79 8.52 7.06 -12.57
CA GLU A 79 9.63 7.81 -12.01
C GLU A 79 9.38 8.23 -10.55
N ASN A 80 8.15 8.68 -10.24
CA ASN A 80 7.78 9.06 -8.87
C ASN A 80 7.86 7.85 -7.90
N VAL A 81 7.54 6.65 -8.39
CA VAL A 81 7.63 5.42 -7.58
C VAL A 81 9.09 4.98 -7.41
N LEU A 82 9.93 5.13 -8.44
CA LEU A 82 11.36 4.88 -8.35
C LEU A 82 12.03 5.80 -7.32
N ASP A 83 11.72 7.10 -7.38
CA ASP A 83 12.22 8.09 -6.44
C ASP A 83 11.72 7.83 -5.01
N ALA A 84 10.46 7.42 -4.87
CA ALA A 84 9.87 7.03 -3.59
C ALA A 84 10.60 5.84 -2.97
N ALA A 85 10.91 4.80 -3.75
CA ALA A 85 11.67 3.64 -3.27
C ALA A 85 13.08 4.05 -2.81
N GLY A 86 13.76 4.89 -3.58
CA GLY A 86 15.07 5.45 -3.22
C GLY A 86 15.02 6.26 -1.93
N TRP A 87 14.01 7.11 -1.78
CA TRP A 87 13.81 7.92 -0.57
C TRP A 87 13.54 7.04 0.66
N ILE A 88 12.70 6.03 0.54
CA ILE A 88 12.39 5.09 1.62
C ILE A 88 13.66 4.38 2.10
N ILE A 89 14.49 3.87 1.18
CA ILE A 89 15.75 3.19 1.52
C ILE A 89 16.69 4.14 2.27
N SER A 90 16.82 5.39 1.81
CA SER A 90 17.72 6.38 2.43
C SER A 90 17.28 6.83 3.82
N HIS A 91 15.95 6.79 4.11
CA HIS A 91 15.39 7.21 5.41
C HIS A 91 14.93 6.03 6.29
N GLN A 92 15.17 4.79 5.84
CA GLN A 92 14.70 3.60 6.52
C GLN A 92 15.11 3.54 7.99
N LYS A 93 16.39 3.80 8.27
CA LYS A 93 16.94 3.71 9.63
C LYS A 93 16.40 4.81 10.53
N ASP A 94 16.40 6.05 10.05
CA ASP A 94 15.99 7.23 10.82
C ASP A 94 14.49 7.19 11.18
N LEU A 95 13.68 6.69 10.26
CA LEU A 95 12.22 6.58 10.43
C LEU A 95 11.77 5.18 10.88
N ASN A 96 12.70 4.24 11.06
CA ASN A 96 12.41 2.83 11.37
C ASN A 96 11.36 2.21 10.44
N ILE A 97 11.51 2.41 9.11
CA ILE A 97 10.57 1.87 8.13
C ILE A 97 10.81 0.37 8.00
N ARG A 98 9.81 -0.43 8.37
CA ARG A 98 9.86 -1.90 8.35
C ARG A 98 8.93 -2.50 7.32
N VAL A 99 7.83 -1.81 7.00
CA VAL A 99 6.80 -2.28 6.07
C VAL A 99 6.51 -1.18 5.05
N VAL A 100 6.40 -1.56 3.78
CA VAL A 100 5.91 -0.71 2.68
C VAL A 100 4.65 -1.32 2.12
N ASN A 101 3.57 -0.53 2.08
CA ASN A 101 2.32 -0.88 1.42
C ASN A 101 2.20 -0.18 0.08
N ILE A 102 1.87 -0.92 -0.97
CA ILE A 102 1.61 -0.43 -2.33
C ILE A 102 0.23 -0.91 -2.76
N SER A 103 -0.74 0.01 -2.76
CA SER A 103 -2.14 -0.30 -3.05
C SER A 103 -2.60 0.19 -4.43
N PHE A 104 -1.71 0.22 -5.38
CA PHE A 104 -2.00 0.51 -6.80
C PHE A 104 -1.27 -0.48 -7.70
N GLY A 105 -1.64 -0.50 -8.98
CA GLY A 105 -0.97 -1.31 -9.98
C GLY A 105 -0.79 -0.52 -11.28
N ALA A 106 0.35 -0.74 -11.93
CA ALA A 106 0.55 -0.33 -13.31
C ALA A 106 -0.07 -1.39 -14.23
N THR A 107 -0.83 -0.95 -15.22
CA THR A 107 -1.24 -1.80 -16.33
C THR A 107 -0.02 -2.09 -17.22
N THR A 108 -0.02 -3.26 -17.86
CA THR A 108 1.08 -3.77 -18.69
C THR A 108 1.34 -2.96 -19.98
N PHE A 109 0.68 -1.83 -20.18
CA PHE A 109 0.79 -0.97 -21.37
C PHE A 109 1.93 0.06 -21.32
N GLY A 110 2.82 -0.01 -20.33
CA GLY A 110 4.02 0.82 -20.26
C GLY A 110 5.18 0.27 -21.11
N GLU A 111 6.18 1.12 -21.36
CA GLU A 111 7.44 0.65 -21.95
C GLU A 111 8.05 -0.45 -21.06
N LYS A 112 8.40 -1.57 -21.65
CA LYS A 112 8.90 -2.76 -20.93
C LYS A 112 10.08 -2.45 -20.01
N GLU A 113 10.95 -1.54 -20.42
CA GLU A 113 12.11 -1.12 -19.64
C GLU A 113 11.70 -0.42 -18.33
N ASN A 114 10.67 0.45 -18.38
CA ASN A 114 10.14 1.15 -17.22
C ASN A 114 9.47 0.18 -16.21
N LEU A 115 8.78 -0.84 -16.71
CA LEU A 115 8.18 -1.87 -15.86
C LEU A 115 9.24 -2.71 -15.16
N ILE A 116 10.31 -3.10 -15.86
CA ILE A 116 11.45 -3.82 -15.28
C ILE A 116 12.17 -2.95 -14.24
N ALA A 117 12.33 -1.65 -14.49
CA ALA A 117 12.93 -0.72 -13.54
C ALA A 117 12.09 -0.61 -12.26
N LEU A 118 10.75 -0.54 -12.41
CA LEU A 118 9.81 -0.53 -11.29
C LEU A 118 9.94 -1.79 -10.43
N GLU A 119 9.89 -2.97 -11.05
CA GLU A 119 10.04 -4.24 -10.33
C GLU A 119 11.36 -4.31 -9.55
N LYS A 120 12.48 -3.96 -10.20
CA LYS A 120 13.80 -3.92 -9.56
C LYS A 120 13.85 -2.94 -8.37
N ALA A 121 13.23 -1.76 -8.49
CA ALA A 121 13.21 -0.78 -7.41
C ALA A 121 12.40 -1.29 -6.21
N ILE A 122 11.29 -1.96 -6.46
CA ILE A 122 10.44 -2.56 -5.42
C ILE A 122 11.14 -3.76 -4.75
N GLU A 123 11.78 -4.63 -5.53
CA GLU A 123 12.56 -5.74 -4.96
C GLU A 123 13.76 -5.25 -4.15
N LYS A 124 14.34 -4.10 -4.52
CA LYS A 124 15.43 -3.49 -3.75
C LYS A 124 14.98 -3.05 -2.34
N LEU A 125 13.72 -2.67 -2.13
CA LEU A 125 13.17 -2.44 -0.79
C LEU A 125 13.27 -3.71 0.06
N TRP A 126 12.85 -4.85 -0.50
CA TRP A 126 12.95 -6.15 0.16
C TRP A 126 14.40 -6.52 0.50
N ASP A 127 15.32 -6.32 -0.44
CA ASP A 127 16.74 -6.58 -0.25
C ASP A 127 17.38 -5.67 0.82
N ASN A 128 16.77 -4.52 1.11
CA ASN A 128 17.14 -3.63 2.21
C ASN A 128 16.37 -3.92 3.51
N ASN A 129 15.88 -5.14 3.69
CA ASN A 129 15.22 -5.59 4.91
C ASN A 129 13.88 -4.86 5.21
N ILE A 130 13.17 -4.44 4.18
CA ILE A 130 11.82 -3.85 4.27
C ILE A 130 10.81 -4.85 3.71
N ILE A 131 9.80 -5.20 4.48
CA ILE A 131 8.71 -6.06 4.01
C ILE A 131 7.81 -5.25 3.07
N VAL A 132 7.64 -5.72 1.84
CA VAL A 132 6.79 -5.05 0.84
C VAL A 132 5.53 -5.86 0.62
N VAL A 133 4.39 -5.17 0.73
CA VAL A 133 3.06 -5.73 0.48
C VAL A 133 2.41 -4.96 -0.66
N ALA A 134 1.99 -5.66 -1.70
CA ALA A 134 1.35 -5.06 -2.87
C ALA A 134 -0.04 -5.65 -3.13
N ALA A 135 -0.94 -4.85 -3.69
CA ALA A 135 -2.22 -5.30 -4.20
C ALA A 135 -2.04 -6.13 -5.48
N ALA A 136 -2.87 -7.17 -5.64
CA ALA A 136 -2.84 -8.01 -6.85
C ALA A 136 -3.41 -7.30 -8.09
N GLY A 137 -4.11 -6.17 -7.93
CA GLY A 137 -4.82 -5.50 -9.00
C GLY A 137 -6.27 -5.97 -9.14
N ASN A 138 -7.04 -5.26 -9.97
CA ASN A 138 -8.48 -5.45 -10.09
C ASN A 138 -8.93 -5.84 -11.52
N GLU A 139 -7.99 -6.40 -12.31
CA GLU A 139 -8.24 -6.83 -13.71
C GLU A 139 -8.61 -8.31 -13.83
N GLY A 140 -8.91 -8.98 -12.68
CA GLY A 140 -9.39 -10.35 -12.65
C GLY A 140 -10.81 -10.51 -13.20
N PRO A 141 -11.35 -11.74 -13.23
CA PRO A 141 -10.82 -12.97 -12.65
C PRO A 141 -9.94 -13.82 -13.60
N GLY A 142 -9.60 -13.31 -14.77
CA GLY A 142 -8.78 -14.03 -15.75
C GLY A 142 -7.39 -14.44 -15.21
N ARG A 143 -6.74 -15.38 -15.89
CA ARG A 143 -5.35 -15.76 -15.61
C ARG A 143 -4.41 -14.65 -16.07
N GLN A 144 -3.24 -14.50 -15.41
CA GLN A 144 -2.22 -13.52 -15.74
C GLN A 144 -2.69 -12.05 -15.64
N THR A 145 -3.58 -11.77 -14.70
CA THR A 145 -4.15 -10.44 -14.46
C THR A 145 -3.58 -9.76 -13.20
N VAL A 146 -2.52 -10.32 -12.61
CA VAL A 146 -1.83 -9.65 -11.50
C VAL A 146 -1.12 -8.42 -12.03
N ALA A 147 -1.40 -7.27 -11.42
CA ALA A 147 -0.81 -5.98 -11.80
C ALA A 147 0.62 -5.83 -11.24
N ILE A 148 1.46 -5.07 -11.93
CA ILE A 148 2.79 -4.68 -11.43
C ILE A 148 2.60 -3.57 -10.37
N PRO A 149 3.26 -3.64 -9.17
CA PRO A 149 4.37 -4.51 -8.82
C PRO A 149 3.99 -5.86 -8.16
N GLY A 150 2.71 -6.22 -8.08
CA GLY A 150 2.28 -7.50 -7.52
C GLY A 150 2.87 -8.73 -8.22
N THR A 151 3.41 -8.59 -9.43
CA THR A 151 4.14 -9.64 -10.15
C THR A 151 5.53 -9.91 -9.59
N CYS A 152 6.12 -9.00 -8.83
CA CYS A 152 7.47 -9.13 -8.28
C CYS A 152 7.62 -10.40 -7.43
N LYS A 153 8.69 -11.17 -7.69
CA LYS A 153 8.90 -12.48 -7.07
C LYS A 153 9.10 -12.41 -5.56
N LYS A 154 9.81 -11.39 -5.07
CA LYS A 154 10.25 -11.32 -3.66
C LYS A 154 9.21 -10.76 -2.69
N ILE A 155 8.18 -10.05 -3.17
CA ILE A 155 7.24 -9.32 -2.32
C ILE A 155 5.98 -10.12 -2.02
N ILE A 156 5.23 -9.70 -1.01
CA ILE A 156 3.94 -10.28 -0.66
C ILE A 156 2.85 -9.60 -1.49
N THR A 157 2.18 -10.36 -2.34
CA THR A 157 1.05 -9.88 -3.14
C THR A 157 -0.26 -10.37 -2.55
N VAL A 158 -1.23 -9.47 -2.41
CA VAL A 158 -2.49 -9.74 -1.74
C VAL A 158 -3.65 -9.55 -2.70
N GLY A 159 -4.43 -10.61 -2.87
CA GLY A 159 -5.68 -10.62 -3.61
C GLY A 159 -6.90 -10.46 -2.70
N SER A 160 -8.08 -10.45 -3.31
CA SER A 160 -9.37 -10.50 -2.62
C SER A 160 -10.09 -11.80 -2.95
N PRO A 161 -10.84 -12.41 -2.01
CA PRO A 161 -11.59 -13.62 -2.29
C PRO A 161 -12.70 -13.36 -3.33
N ASP A 162 -13.08 -14.40 -4.01
CA ASP A 162 -14.23 -14.38 -4.91
C ASP A 162 -15.50 -14.08 -4.12
N GLY A 163 -16.14 -12.99 -4.49
CA GLY A 163 -17.42 -12.56 -3.95
C GLY A 163 -18.38 -12.22 -5.11
N LYS A 164 -19.31 -11.34 -4.87
CA LYS A 164 -20.20 -10.83 -5.94
C LYS A 164 -19.44 -10.07 -7.04
N ASP A 165 -18.25 -9.53 -6.70
CA ASP A 165 -17.44 -8.69 -7.58
C ASP A 165 -16.11 -9.42 -7.87
N PHE A 166 -16.04 -10.26 -8.86
CA PHE A 166 -14.88 -11.06 -9.28
C PHE A 166 -13.76 -10.20 -9.91
N TYR A 167 -13.15 -9.29 -9.14
CA TYR A 167 -12.17 -8.33 -9.67
C TYR A 167 -10.70 -8.70 -9.41
N SER A 168 -10.41 -9.53 -8.39
CA SER A 168 -9.03 -9.77 -7.95
C SER A 168 -8.14 -10.32 -9.05
N GLY A 169 -6.97 -9.68 -9.23
CA GLY A 169 -5.93 -10.17 -10.13
C GLY A 169 -5.46 -11.56 -9.74
N ARG A 170 -5.20 -12.42 -10.75
CA ARG A 170 -4.82 -13.83 -10.61
C ARG A 170 -3.61 -14.19 -11.47
N GLY A 171 -2.74 -14.99 -10.86
CA GLY A 171 -1.62 -15.61 -11.54
C GLY A 171 -1.97 -16.83 -12.41
N PRO A 172 -0.96 -17.58 -12.79
CA PRO A 172 0.46 -17.29 -12.57
C PRO A 172 0.91 -16.04 -13.33
N THR A 173 2.07 -15.47 -12.98
CA THR A 173 2.69 -14.40 -13.78
C THR A 173 3.17 -14.95 -15.12
N SER A 174 3.63 -14.07 -16.03
CA SER A 174 4.26 -14.49 -17.30
C SER A 174 5.51 -15.36 -17.11
N GLU A 175 6.17 -15.23 -15.95
CA GLU A 175 7.32 -16.06 -15.54
C GLU A 175 6.90 -17.34 -14.77
N CYS A 176 5.62 -17.70 -14.83
CA CYS A 176 5.06 -18.87 -14.14
C CYS A 176 5.18 -18.81 -12.59
N ILE A 177 5.28 -17.63 -12.00
CA ILE A 177 5.29 -17.45 -10.55
C ILE A 177 3.83 -17.46 -10.05
N VAL A 178 3.57 -18.22 -8.99
CA VAL A 178 2.26 -18.26 -8.35
C VAL A 178 2.04 -16.94 -7.56
N LYS A 179 0.98 -16.22 -7.91
CA LYS A 179 0.55 -14.97 -7.27
C LYS A 179 -0.99 -14.93 -7.26
N PRO A 180 -1.64 -14.26 -6.31
CA PRO A 180 -1.09 -13.67 -5.08
C PRO A 180 -0.73 -14.76 -4.05
N GLU A 181 0.13 -14.42 -3.07
CA GLU A 181 0.49 -15.32 -1.95
C GLU A 181 -0.64 -15.42 -0.92
N LEU A 182 -1.39 -14.35 -0.74
CA LEU A 182 -2.44 -14.24 0.26
C LEU A 182 -3.74 -13.69 -0.35
N ILE A 183 -4.85 -14.11 0.23
CA ILE A 183 -6.19 -13.62 -0.12
C ILE A 183 -6.86 -13.10 1.14
N VAL A 184 -7.24 -11.82 1.12
CA VAL A 184 -7.90 -11.13 2.24
C VAL A 184 -9.06 -10.30 1.72
N ASN A 185 -10.18 -10.26 2.44
CA ASN A 185 -11.35 -9.49 2.00
C ASN A 185 -10.99 -8.01 1.77
N GLY A 186 -11.23 -7.54 0.58
CA GLY A 186 -11.07 -6.15 0.15
C GLY A 186 -12.39 -5.49 -0.29
N SER A 187 -13.53 -6.16 -0.15
CA SER A 187 -14.82 -5.63 -0.60
C SER A 187 -15.59 -4.96 0.54
N TYR A 188 -16.14 -3.79 0.25
CA TYR A 188 -16.96 -2.98 1.18
C TYR A 188 -16.25 -2.61 2.48
N ILE A 189 -14.96 -2.33 2.40
CA ILE A 189 -14.15 -1.95 3.55
C ILE A 189 -14.39 -0.49 3.91
N ARG A 190 -14.79 -0.25 5.15
CA ARG A 190 -14.95 1.10 5.71
C ARG A 190 -13.68 1.55 6.41
N SER A 191 -13.15 2.73 6.03
CA SER A 191 -11.94 3.29 6.60
C SER A 191 -11.94 4.83 6.52
N CYS A 192 -10.91 5.48 7.07
CA CYS A 192 -10.74 6.93 7.05
C CYS A 192 -10.85 7.49 5.63
N ASN A 193 -11.43 8.66 5.49
CA ASN A 193 -11.41 9.41 4.24
C ASN A 193 -10.54 10.69 4.38
N ASN A 194 -10.39 11.45 3.31
CA ASN A 194 -9.62 12.69 3.28
C ASN A 194 -10.38 13.89 3.89
N SER A 195 -10.94 13.69 5.07
CA SER A 195 -11.53 14.73 5.91
C SER A 195 -11.07 14.55 7.37
N VAL A 196 -11.37 15.51 8.23
CA VAL A 196 -10.85 15.54 9.62
C VAL A 196 -11.24 14.28 10.42
N SER A 197 -12.47 13.75 10.23
CA SER A 197 -13.02 12.67 11.06
C SER A 197 -13.96 11.73 10.29
N GLY A 198 -14.01 11.84 8.97
CA GLY A 198 -14.95 11.09 8.13
C GLY A 198 -14.43 9.71 7.74
N TYR A 199 -15.36 8.88 7.31
CA TYR A 199 -15.08 7.53 6.79
C TYR A 199 -15.77 7.34 5.46
N SER A 200 -15.22 6.47 4.63
CA SER A 200 -15.83 6.04 3.37
C SER A 200 -15.70 4.53 3.20
N VAL A 201 -16.49 3.97 2.31
CA VAL A 201 -16.44 2.55 1.94
C VAL A 201 -15.81 2.43 0.56
N LYS A 202 -14.82 1.56 0.42
CA LYS A 202 -14.16 1.25 -0.85
C LYS A 202 -14.04 -0.27 -1.03
N SER A 203 -13.91 -0.70 -2.27
CA SER A 203 -13.65 -2.10 -2.65
C SER A 203 -12.45 -2.18 -3.60
N GLY A 204 -11.69 -3.25 -3.52
CA GLY A 204 -10.53 -3.53 -4.34
C GLY A 204 -9.43 -4.26 -3.57
N THR A 205 -8.51 -4.89 -4.28
CA THR A 205 -7.31 -5.48 -3.68
C THR A 205 -6.44 -4.42 -2.97
N SER A 206 -6.62 -3.15 -3.33
CA SER A 206 -6.06 -1.99 -2.62
C SER A 206 -6.50 -1.90 -1.15
N MET A 207 -7.62 -2.53 -0.78
CA MET A 207 -8.10 -2.61 0.60
C MET A 207 -7.67 -3.92 1.27
N SER A 208 -7.34 -4.97 0.50
CA SER A 208 -6.79 -6.23 1.01
C SER A 208 -5.34 -6.09 1.47
N ALA A 209 -4.48 -5.49 0.66
CA ALA A 209 -3.06 -5.31 0.93
C ALA A 209 -2.78 -4.61 2.28
N PRO A 210 -3.43 -3.49 2.64
CA PRO A 210 -3.20 -2.82 3.90
C PRO A 210 -3.62 -3.63 5.14
N VAL A 211 -4.55 -4.57 5.02
CA VAL A 211 -4.87 -5.51 6.12
C VAL A 211 -3.64 -6.36 6.46
N VAL A 212 -2.97 -6.90 5.43
CA VAL A 212 -1.75 -7.69 5.59
C VAL A 212 -0.60 -6.81 6.10
N SER A 213 -0.43 -5.60 5.56
CA SER A 213 0.58 -4.65 6.03
C SER A 213 0.40 -4.30 7.51
N GLY A 214 -0.84 -4.10 7.95
CA GLY A 214 -1.18 -3.86 9.35
C GLY A 214 -0.89 -5.08 10.24
N ALA A 215 -1.23 -6.29 9.78
CA ALA A 215 -0.94 -7.52 10.51
C ALA A 215 0.57 -7.75 10.69
N ILE A 216 1.35 -7.52 9.63
CA ILE A 216 2.82 -7.59 9.69
C ILE A 216 3.35 -6.56 10.69
N ALA A 217 2.86 -5.31 10.63
CA ALA A 217 3.28 -4.28 11.58
C ALA A 217 2.98 -4.67 13.04
N ASP A 218 1.83 -5.27 13.31
CA ASP A 218 1.46 -5.75 14.66
C ASP A 218 2.38 -6.90 15.15
N VAL A 219 2.78 -7.79 14.24
CA VAL A 219 3.76 -8.84 14.54
C VAL A 219 5.13 -8.25 14.87
N LEU A 220 5.59 -7.28 14.05
CA LEU A 220 6.90 -6.64 14.22
C LEU A 220 7.02 -5.81 15.51
N ILE A 221 5.92 -5.31 16.06
CA ILE A 221 5.89 -4.67 17.39
C ILE A 221 6.22 -5.69 18.49
N LYS A 222 5.80 -6.94 18.32
CA LYS A 222 5.96 -8.00 19.32
C LYS A 222 7.28 -8.76 19.16
N LYS A 223 7.74 -8.94 17.92
CA LYS A 223 8.96 -9.68 17.60
C LYS A 223 9.64 -9.03 16.38
N ASP A 224 10.88 -8.62 16.56
CA ASP A 224 11.68 -8.13 15.44
C ASP A 224 12.05 -9.29 14.50
N MET A 225 11.69 -9.16 13.24
CA MET A 225 11.87 -10.18 12.20
C MET A 225 12.33 -9.54 10.91
N SER A 226 13.13 -10.24 10.13
CA SER A 226 13.47 -9.87 8.76
C SER A 226 12.41 -10.35 7.76
N PRO A 227 12.41 -9.84 6.53
CA PRO A 227 11.48 -10.32 5.48
C PRO A 227 11.61 -11.82 5.16
N LYS A 228 12.72 -12.46 5.54
CA LYS A 228 13.00 -13.88 5.27
C LYS A 228 12.52 -14.81 6.37
N GLU A 229 12.21 -14.28 7.54
CA GLU A 229 11.64 -15.01 8.68
C GLU A 229 10.13 -14.99 8.66
#